data_469166385c4e010e6c70ada989965e47
#
_entry.id   469166385c4e010e6c70ada989965e47
#
_cell.length_a   1.000
_cell.length_b   1.000
_cell.length_c   1.000
_cell.angle_alpha   90.00
_cell.angle_beta   90.00
_cell.angle_gamma   90.00
#
_symmetry.space_group_name_H-M   'P 1'
#
loop_
_entity.id
_entity.type
_entity.pdbx_description
1 polymer ?
#
loop_
_entity_poly.entity_id
_entity_poly.type
_entity_poly.pdbx_seq_one_letter_code
_entity_poly.pdbx_strand_id
1 'polypeptide(L)'
;MKELMEIFSKKDFTCIAPFMRGYSPGSSVPFSTTVSIAELAGDLKFIIESLKSRYNPEATVVLGHDWGAIASYAFANLSPGTIDTLVSLSVPPIPTYLKNLFVYPSQIVRSWYVLFFQIRAGIPEAALLKNDLLRRLWEDWSPGWKIPEERFREVFENLKVHENLITALGYYRGLLTPGNLALWNSSRELVFHKISVPTLVLAGEKDECISTSVYKGLESEFYSRVSFQVIGKAGHFLHLEAPELVAKEIFRFIKLEN
;
A
#
# COMPACT_ATOMS: atom_id res chain seq x y z
N MET A 1 1.08 10.26 4.58
CA MET A 1 -0.38 10.58 4.52
C MET A 1 -0.75 11.93 5.16
N LYS A 2 -0.02 12.40 6.18
CA LYS A 2 -0.35 13.66 6.88
C LYS A 2 -0.48 14.84 5.90
N GLU A 3 0.44 14.97 4.96
CA GLU A 3 0.45 16.03 3.94
C GLU A 3 -0.82 16.02 3.08
N LEU A 4 -1.24 14.85 2.62
CA LEU A 4 -2.51 14.70 1.88
C LEU A 4 -3.73 15.01 2.75
N MET A 5 -3.74 14.55 4.01
CA MET A 5 -4.84 14.85 4.93
C MET A 5 -5.01 16.35 5.15
N GLU A 6 -3.90 17.11 5.27
CA GLU A 6 -3.91 18.56 5.37
C GLU A 6 -4.49 19.26 4.14
N ILE A 7 -4.25 18.70 2.93
CA ILE A 7 -4.81 19.24 1.68
C ILE A 7 -6.31 18.93 1.59
N PHE A 8 -6.70 17.68 1.86
CA PHE A 8 -8.10 17.24 1.75
C PHE A 8 -9.00 17.87 2.81
N SER A 9 -8.51 18.03 4.07
CA SER A 9 -9.29 18.65 5.15
C SER A 9 -9.70 20.10 4.86
N LYS A 10 -8.97 20.80 3.98
CA LYS A 10 -9.32 22.14 3.48
C LYS A 10 -10.40 22.14 2.40
N LYS A 11 -10.92 20.97 2.02
CA LYS A 11 -11.86 20.75 0.91
C LYS A 11 -13.08 19.89 1.34
N ASP A 12 -13.53 20.07 2.57
CA ASP A 12 -14.70 19.40 3.15
C ASP A 12 -14.61 17.88 3.24
N PHE A 13 -13.37 17.30 3.22
CA PHE A 13 -13.16 15.89 3.49
C PHE A 13 -12.87 15.63 4.97
N THR A 14 -13.58 14.68 5.55
CA THR A 14 -13.14 14.06 6.82
C THR A 14 -12.07 13.02 6.50
N CYS A 15 -10.84 13.26 6.95
CA CYS A 15 -9.68 12.41 6.64
C CYS A 15 -9.31 11.54 7.84
N ILE A 16 -9.20 10.24 7.63
CA ILE A 16 -8.83 9.28 8.67
C ILE A 16 -7.71 8.39 8.11
N ALA A 17 -6.58 8.35 8.79
CA ALA A 17 -5.43 7.51 8.44
C ALA A 17 -5.15 6.52 9.57
N PRO A 18 -5.69 5.31 9.50
CA PRO A 18 -5.41 4.29 10.50
C PRO A 18 -3.96 3.78 10.37
N PHE A 19 -3.37 3.42 11.49
CA PHE A 19 -2.15 2.63 11.47
C PHE A 19 -2.50 1.19 11.08
N MET A 20 -1.79 0.65 10.12
CA MET A 20 -1.88 -0.78 9.81
C MET A 20 -1.24 -1.60 10.94
N ARG A 21 -1.64 -2.88 11.07
CA ARG A 21 -1.05 -3.77 12.08
C ARG A 21 0.47 -3.81 11.96
N GLY A 22 1.19 -3.77 13.09
CA GLY A 22 2.65 -3.69 13.13
C GLY A 22 3.25 -2.30 12.87
N TYR A 23 2.41 -1.27 12.67
CA TYR A 23 2.88 0.10 12.44
C TYR A 23 2.31 1.10 13.46
N SER A 24 1.50 0.65 14.41
CA SER A 24 0.94 1.53 15.46
C SER A 24 1.95 1.73 16.58
N PRO A 25 2.24 2.96 17.00
CA PRO A 25 2.99 3.21 18.24
C PRO A 25 2.23 2.62 19.43
N GLY A 26 2.87 1.70 20.16
CA GLY A 26 2.25 1.06 21.33
C GLY A 26 1.11 0.10 21.00
N SER A 27 1.15 -0.56 19.84
CA SER A 27 0.07 -1.42 19.38
C SER A 27 -0.16 -2.61 20.29
N SER A 28 -1.43 -2.83 20.61
CA SER A 28 -1.97 -4.06 21.22
C SER A 28 -2.38 -5.10 20.17
N VAL A 29 -1.96 -4.93 18.91
CA VAL A 29 -2.30 -5.91 17.86
C VAL A 29 -1.56 -7.20 18.14
N PRO A 30 -2.23 -8.36 18.09
CA PRO A 30 -1.59 -9.63 18.29
C PRO A 30 -0.37 -9.81 17.38
N PHE A 31 0.75 -10.16 17.97
CA PHE A 31 1.98 -10.48 17.27
C PHE A 31 1.75 -11.58 16.23
N SER A 32 2.16 -11.34 15.00
CA SER A 32 2.07 -12.34 13.94
C SER A 32 3.34 -12.38 13.10
N THR A 33 3.89 -13.56 12.94
CA THR A 33 5.06 -13.81 12.08
C THR A 33 4.70 -13.91 10.60
N THR A 34 3.42 -14.00 10.29
CA THR A 34 2.86 -13.98 8.92
C THR A 34 1.55 -13.22 8.94
N VAL A 35 1.38 -12.31 8.00
CA VAL A 35 0.15 -11.53 7.81
C VAL A 35 -0.37 -11.80 6.41
N SER A 36 -1.60 -12.24 6.32
CA SER A 36 -2.25 -12.49 5.04
C SER A 36 -2.91 -11.23 4.48
N ILE A 37 -3.05 -11.15 3.17
CA ILE A 37 -3.79 -10.05 2.51
C ILE A 37 -5.26 -10.04 2.94
N ALA A 38 -5.85 -11.21 3.18
CA ALA A 38 -7.22 -11.33 3.67
C ALA A 38 -7.40 -10.73 5.07
N GLU A 39 -6.41 -10.85 5.97
CA GLU A 39 -6.43 -10.19 7.28
C GLU A 39 -6.39 -8.68 7.14
N LEU A 40 -5.53 -8.15 6.25
CA LEU A 40 -5.44 -6.71 5.99
C LEU A 40 -6.74 -6.15 5.40
N ALA A 41 -7.36 -6.89 4.47
CA ALA A 41 -8.66 -6.54 3.92
C ALA A 41 -9.76 -6.56 4.99
N GLY A 42 -9.72 -7.54 5.90
CA GLY A 42 -10.63 -7.64 7.05
C GLY A 42 -10.49 -6.47 8.03
N ASP A 43 -9.26 -6.03 8.32
CA ASP A 43 -9.00 -4.85 9.14
C ASP A 43 -9.62 -3.59 8.53
N LEU A 44 -9.40 -3.39 7.21
CA LEU A 44 -9.99 -2.26 6.50
C LEU A 44 -11.52 -2.32 6.49
N LYS A 45 -12.09 -3.50 6.29
CA LYS A 45 -13.54 -3.70 6.37
C LYS A 45 -14.10 -3.23 7.71
N PHE A 46 -13.53 -3.72 8.81
CA PHE A 46 -13.96 -3.35 10.15
C PHE A 46 -13.87 -1.84 10.40
N ILE A 47 -12.74 -1.23 10.01
CA ILE A 47 -12.51 0.21 10.19
C ILE A 47 -13.52 1.01 9.37
N ILE A 48 -13.68 0.71 8.08
CA ILE A 48 -14.53 1.48 7.16
C ILE A 48 -16.01 1.36 7.55
N GLU A 49 -16.48 0.13 7.87
CA GLU A 49 -17.87 -0.07 8.32
C GLU A 49 -18.16 0.69 9.63
N SER A 50 -17.21 0.68 10.58
CA SER A 50 -17.33 1.43 11.83
C SER A 50 -17.37 2.94 11.59
N LEU A 51 -16.55 3.45 10.67
CA LEU A 51 -16.50 4.87 10.30
C LEU A 51 -17.77 5.29 9.54
N LYS A 52 -18.25 4.49 8.60
CA LYS A 52 -19.50 4.76 7.88
C LYS A 52 -20.68 4.82 8.84
N SER A 53 -20.76 3.91 9.79
CA SER A 53 -21.80 3.93 10.83
C SER A 53 -21.74 5.20 11.70
N ARG A 54 -20.55 5.71 11.99
CA ARG A 54 -20.33 6.88 12.85
C ARG A 54 -20.58 8.21 12.13
N TYR A 55 -20.09 8.33 10.89
CA TYR A 55 -20.07 9.61 10.17
C TYR A 55 -21.13 9.74 9.10
N ASN A 56 -21.76 8.63 8.67
CA ASN A 56 -22.74 8.58 7.59
C ASN A 56 -22.34 9.44 6.37
N PRO A 57 -21.15 9.17 5.75
CA PRO A 57 -20.65 10.01 4.68
C PRO A 57 -21.48 9.86 3.40
N GLU A 58 -21.58 10.93 2.60
CA GLU A 58 -22.21 10.91 1.27
C GLU A 58 -21.42 10.04 0.29
N ALA A 59 -20.07 10.09 0.38
CA ALA A 59 -19.17 9.27 -0.40
C ALA A 59 -17.94 8.84 0.42
N THR A 60 -17.41 7.66 0.12
CA THR A 60 -16.26 7.08 0.79
C THR A 60 -15.15 6.80 -0.21
N VAL A 61 -14.02 7.47 -0.03
CA VAL A 61 -12.80 7.26 -0.82
C VAL A 61 -11.79 6.51 0.04
N VAL A 62 -11.26 5.41 -0.47
CA VAL A 62 -10.15 4.68 0.16
C VAL A 62 -8.88 4.93 -0.61
N LEU A 63 -7.84 5.36 0.09
CA LEU A 63 -6.53 5.62 -0.47
C LEU A 63 -5.50 4.71 0.20
N GLY A 64 -4.82 3.88 -0.58
CA GLY A 64 -3.74 3.01 -0.12
C GLY A 64 -2.42 3.31 -0.83
N HIS A 65 -1.32 3.20 -0.08
CA HIS A 65 0.04 3.25 -0.60
C HIS A 65 0.75 1.94 -0.24
N ASP A 66 1.53 1.40 -1.16
CA ASP A 66 2.31 0.16 -0.98
C ASP A 66 1.43 -1.00 -0.47
N TRP A 67 1.73 -1.60 0.67
CA TRP A 67 0.89 -2.62 1.31
C TRP A 67 -0.54 -2.14 1.58
N GLY A 68 -0.72 -0.85 1.86
CA GLY A 68 -2.04 -0.25 1.97
C GLY A 68 -2.83 -0.30 0.66
N ALA A 69 -2.18 -0.17 -0.49
CA ALA A 69 -2.82 -0.33 -1.80
C ALA A 69 -3.24 -1.78 -2.04
N ILE A 70 -2.37 -2.75 -1.73
CA ILE A 70 -2.67 -4.20 -1.82
C ILE A 70 -3.89 -4.54 -0.95
N ALA A 71 -3.89 -4.08 0.31
CA ALA A 71 -4.99 -4.27 1.24
C ALA A 71 -6.29 -3.64 0.71
N SER A 72 -6.21 -2.46 0.10
CA SER A 72 -7.38 -1.74 -0.43
C SER A 72 -7.99 -2.42 -1.64
N TYR A 73 -7.19 -2.98 -2.55
CA TYR A 73 -7.69 -3.81 -3.65
C TYR A 73 -8.42 -5.05 -3.13
N ALA A 74 -7.81 -5.76 -2.19
CA ALA A 74 -8.42 -6.95 -1.59
C ALA A 74 -9.69 -6.61 -0.81
N PHE A 75 -9.72 -5.48 -0.09
CA PHE A 75 -10.90 -4.99 0.60
C PHE A 75 -12.05 -4.66 -0.38
N ALA A 76 -11.76 -4.02 -1.51
CA ALA A 76 -12.77 -3.72 -2.53
C ALA A 76 -13.45 -5.00 -3.05
N ASN A 77 -12.72 -6.11 -3.12
CA ASN A 77 -13.24 -7.42 -3.50
C ASN A 77 -13.91 -8.17 -2.34
N LEU A 78 -13.47 -7.93 -1.08
CA LEU A 78 -14.09 -8.52 0.11
C LEU A 78 -15.45 -7.91 0.42
N SER A 79 -15.63 -6.61 0.16
CA SER A 79 -16.85 -5.86 0.47
C SER A 79 -17.23 -4.95 -0.71
N PRO A 80 -17.71 -5.52 -1.84
CA PRO A 80 -18.12 -4.75 -3.00
C PRO A 80 -19.24 -3.75 -2.66
N GLY A 81 -19.18 -2.54 -3.23
CA GLY A 81 -20.18 -1.49 -3.01
C GLY A 81 -20.07 -0.76 -1.67
N THR A 82 -19.07 -1.07 -0.85
CA THR A 82 -18.86 -0.37 0.43
C THR A 82 -18.18 0.98 0.26
N ILE A 83 -17.40 1.15 -0.79
CA ILE A 83 -16.69 2.40 -1.13
C ILE A 83 -17.05 2.86 -2.54
N ASP A 84 -16.96 4.15 -2.76
CA ASP A 84 -17.32 4.78 -4.03
C ASP A 84 -16.12 4.95 -4.96
N THR A 85 -14.93 5.17 -4.39
CA THR A 85 -13.68 5.37 -5.13
C THR A 85 -12.51 4.70 -4.41
N LEU A 86 -11.65 4.05 -5.19
CA LEU A 86 -10.36 3.53 -4.74
C LEU A 86 -9.22 4.34 -5.35
N VAL A 87 -8.24 4.70 -4.55
CA VAL A 87 -6.98 5.32 -5.00
C VAL A 87 -5.81 4.45 -4.57
N SER A 88 -5.05 3.97 -5.53
CA SER A 88 -3.83 3.19 -5.31
C SER A 88 -2.60 4.01 -5.64
N LEU A 89 -1.68 4.10 -4.70
CA LEU A 89 -0.40 4.77 -4.86
C LEU A 89 0.74 3.76 -4.91
N SER A 90 1.56 3.83 -5.94
CA SER A 90 2.82 3.08 -6.15
C SER A 90 2.70 1.57 -6.27
N VAL A 91 1.48 1.00 -6.39
CA VAL A 91 1.32 -0.45 -6.57
C VAL A 91 0.19 -0.74 -7.57
N PRO A 92 0.44 -1.51 -8.65
CA PRO A 92 -0.61 -2.01 -9.53
C PRO A 92 -1.34 -3.21 -8.88
N PRO A 93 -2.49 -3.64 -9.41
CA PRO A 93 -3.07 -4.92 -9.01
C PRO A 93 -2.06 -6.07 -9.12
N ILE A 94 -2.04 -6.97 -8.13
CA ILE A 94 -1.06 -8.07 -8.07
C ILE A 94 -1.06 -8.95 -9.34
N PRO A 95 -2.21 -9.30 -9.96
CA PRO A 95 -2.19 -10.08 -11.21
C PRO A 95 -1.43 -9.36 -12.33
N THR A 96 -1.62 -8.04 -12.49
CA THR A 96 -0.86 -7.23 -13.45
C THR A 96 0.63 -7.23 -13.13
N TYR A 97 1.00 -7.04 -11.85
CA TYR A 97 2.39 -7.08 -11.41
C TYR A 97 3.05 -8.41 -11.75
N LEU A 98 2.43 -9.53 -11.38
CA LEU A 98 2.96 -10.89 -11.61
C LEU A 98 3.11 -11.20 -13.11
N LYS A 99 2.13 -10.84 -13.94
CA LYS A 99 2.19 -10.99 -15.39
C LYS A 99 3.39 -10.24 -15.98
N ASN A 100 3.62 -9.00 -15.50
CA ASN A 100 4.68 -8.15 -16.02
C ASN A 100 6.07 -8.48 -15.47
N LEU A 101 6.21 -9.24 -14.38
CA LEU A 101 7.51 -9.74 -13.90
C LEU A 101 8.24 -10.57 -14.99
N PHE A 102 7.50 -11.36 -15.77
CA PHE A 102 8.08 -12.16 -16.85
C PHE A 102 8.44 -11.31 -18.07
N VAL A 103 7.76 -10.20 -18.29
CA VAL A 103 8.02 -9.27 -19.40
C VAL A 103 9.15 -8.30 -19.07
N TYR A 104 9.24 -7.89 -17.82
CA TYR A 104 10.23 -6.91 -17.33
C TYR A 104 11.08 -7.50 -16.20
N PRO A 105 12.04 -8.38 -16.48
CA PRO A 105 12.80 -9.13 -15.46
C PRO A 105 13.64 -8.22 -14.54
N SER A 106 13.92 -6.97 -14.95
CA SER A 106 14.55 -5.98 -14.07
C SER A 106 13.72 -5.72 -12.78
N GLN A 107 12.40 -5.91 -12.84
CA GLN A 107 11.55 -5.79 -11.66
C GLN A 107 11.86 -6.87 -10.60
N ILE A 108 12.28 -8.06 -11.01
CA ILE A 108 12.70 -9.13 -10.07
C ILE A 108 13.90 -8.64 -9.25
N VAL A 109 14.84 -7.97 -9.92
CA VAL A 109 16.03 -7.41 -9.24
C VAL A 109 15.62 -6.31 -8.28
N ARG A 110 14.72 -5.40 -8.66
CA ARG A 110 14.20 -4.34 -7.78
C ARG A 110 13.48 -4.91 -6.56
N SER A 111 12.83 -6.05 -6.70
CA SER A 111 12.05 -6.71 -5.63
C SER A 111 12.85 -7.73 -4.80
N TRP A 112 14.19 -7.69 -4.85
CA TRP A 112 15.07 -8.62 -4.14
C TRP A 112 14.77 -8.71 -2.64
N TYR A 113 14.38 -7.60 -2.03
CA TYR A 113 14.08 -7.50 -0.61
C TYR A 113 12.88 -8.37 -0.19
N VAL A 114 11.93 -8.65 -1.10
CA VAL A 114 10.79 -9.54 -0.84
C VAL A 114 11.27 -10.95 -0.52
N LEU A 115 12.28 -11.45 -1.25
CA LEU A 115 12.92 -12.74 -0.97
C LEU A 115 13.81 -12.67 0.25
N PHE A 116 14.57 -11.59 0.43
CA PHE A 116 15.41 -11.40 1.59
C PHE A 116 14.61 -11.43 2.90
N PHE A 117 13.43 -10.83 2.93
CA PHE A 117 12.56 -10.80 4.10
C PHE A 117 11.91 -12.15 4.44
N GLN A 118 12.02 -13.17 3.56
CA GLN A 118 11.62 -14.54 3.88
C GLN A 118 12.57 -15.21 4.89
N ILE A 119 13.80 -14.76 5.00
CA ILE A 119 14.78 -15.32 5.93
C ILE A 119 14.31 -15.09 7.37
N ARG A 120 14.32 -16.17 8.18
CA ARG A 120 13.75 -16.15 9.55
C ARG A 120 14.80 -16.12 10.66
N ALA A 121 16.09 -16.16 10.34
CA ALA A 121 17.18 -16.27 11.31
C ALA A 121 17.56 -14.92 11.99
N GLY A 122 16.67 -13.93 12.01
CA GLY A 122 16.96 -12.60 12.56
C GLY A 122 17.83 -11.72 11.66
N ILE A 123 18.18 -12.21 10.45
CA ILE A 123 19.03 -11.49 9.51
C ILE A 123 18.34 -10.23 8.93
N PRO A 124 17.09 -10.29 8.42
CA PRO A 124 16.38 -9.10 7.96
C PRO A 124 16.15 -8.07 9.08
N GLU A 125 15.81 -8.55 10.28
CA GLU A 125 15.61 -7.73 11.47
C GLU A 125 16.88 -6.94 11.82
N ALA A 126 18.01 -7.63 11.85
CA ALA A 126 19.31 -6.99 12.12
C ALA A 126 19.71 -6.01 10.99
N ALA A 127 19.47 -6.37 9.74
CA ALA A 127 19.78 -5.51 8.59
C ALA A 127 18.97 -4.21 8.62
N LEU A 128 17.68 -4.28 8.95
CA LEU A 128 16.79 -3.12 9.03
C LEU A 128 17.16 -2.18 10.20
N LEU A 129 17.55 -2.74 11.37
CA LEU A 129 17.77 -1.95 12.59
C LEU A 129 19.23 -1.56 12.81
N LYS A 130 20.21 -2.35 12.34
CA LYS A 130 21.63 -2.16 12.67
C LYS A 130 22.52 -1.81 11.48
N ASN A 131 22.07 -2.12 10.25
CA ASN A 131 22.89 -2.02 9.05
C ASN A 131 22.33 -1.01 8.03
N ASP A 132 21.55 -0.04 8.48
CA ASP A 132 20.95 1.04 7.66
C ASP A 132 20.13 0.57 6.45
N LEU A 133 19.75 -0.71 6.39
CA LEU A 133 18.99 -1.24 5.25
C LEU A 133 17.68 -0.48 5.04
N LEU A 134 16.95 -0.11 6.12
CA LEU A 134 15.71 0.65 6.01
C LEU A 134 15.92 1.98 5.27
N ARG A 135 16.99 2.72 5.62
CA ARG A 135 17.32 4.00 4.97
C ARG A 135 17.70 3.79 3.50
N ARG A 136 18.52 2.78 3.22
CA ARG A 136 18.92 2.44 1.84
C ARG A 136 17.71 2.10 0.98
N LEU A 137 16.76 1.31 1.49
CA LEU A 137 15.53 1.01 0.75
C LEU A 137 14.74 2.27 0.41
N TRP A 138 14.63 3.23 1.32
CA TRP A 138 13.95 4.48 1.05
C TRP A 138 14.68 5.32 -0.01
N GLU A 139 16.00 5.41 0.08
CA GLU A 139 16.86 6.12 -0.88
C GLU A 139 16.81 5.44 -2.27
N ASP A 140 16.91 4.12 -2.30
CA ASP A 140 16.86 3.33 -3.53
C ASP A 140 15.49 3.43 -4.22
N TRP A 141 14.40 3.40 -3.45
CA TRP A 141 13.04 3.45 -4.01
C TRP A 141 12.62 4.83 -4.50
N SER A 142 13.24 5.89 -3.98
CA SER A 142 12.97 7.28 -4.37
C SER A 142 14.27 8.04 -4.62
N PRO A 143 15.00 7.73 -5.71
CA PRO A 143 16.31 8.30 -5.97
C PRO A 143 16.24 9.82 -6.17
N GLY A 144 17.11 10.51 -5.43
CA GLY A 144 17.21 11.97 -5.45
C GLY A 144 16.17 12.68 -4.57
N TRP A 145 15.28 11.96 -3.92
CA TRP A 145 14.41 12.55 -2.89
C TRP A 145 15.17 12.70 -1.56
N LYS A 146 15.06 13.89 -0.98
CA LYS A 146 15.61 14.13 0.35
C LYS A 146 14.62 13.65 1.41
N ILE A 147 14.95 12.51 2.02
CA ILE A 147 14.12 11.91 3.07
C ILE A 147 13.96 12.90 4.24
N PRO A 148 12.74 13.22 4.67
CA PRO A 148 12.52 14.03 5.88
C PRO A 148 12.94 13.22 7.11
N GLU A 149 14.00 13.65 7.80
CA GLU A 149 14.59 12.92 8.93
C GLU A 149 13.61 12.63 10.07
N GLU A 150 12.67 13.53 10.31
CA GLU A 150 11.63 13.33 11.33
C GLU A 150 10.73 12.13 10.95
N ARG A 151 10.31 12.05 9.67
CA ARG A 151 9.48 10.95 9.18
C ARG A 151 10.21 9.61 9.22
N PHE A 152 11.47 9.61 8.80
CA PHE A 152 12.28 8.41 8.88
C PHE A 152 12.43 7.95 10.33
N ARG A 153 12.69 8.87 11.26
CA ARG A 153 12.82 8.58 12.68
C ARG A 153 11.54 8.00 13.26
N GLU A 154 10.37 8.56 12.96
CA GLU A 154 9.07 8.03 13.40
C GLU A 154 8.90 6.55 13.01
N VAL A 155 9.20 6.22 11.76
CA VAL A 155 9.12 4.83 11.27
C VAL A 155 10.17 3.95 11.91
N PHE A 156 11.39 4.41 12.01
CA PHE A 156 12.50 3.66 12.60
C PHE A 156 12.26 3.34 14.08
N GLU A 157 11.83 4.32 14.88
CA GLU A 157 11.50 4.11 16.29
C GLU A 157 10.33 3.13 16.47
N ASN A 158 9.34 3.19 15.60
CA ASN A 158 8.24 2.21 15.60
C ASN A 158 8.74 0.79 15.31
N LEU A 159 9.63 0.61 14.34
CA LEU A 159 10.20 -0.70 13.99
C LEU A 159 11.22 -1.23 15.00
N LYS A 160 11.73 -0.39 15.93
CA LYS A 160 12.55 -0.89 17.07
C LYS A 160 11.74 -1.73 18.06
N VAL A 161 10.42 -1.58 18.07
CA VAL A 161 9.54 -2.46 18.83
C VAL A 161 9.52 -3.82 18.14
N HIS A 162 9.99 -4.85 18.81
CA HIS A 162 10.21 -6.18 18.23
C HIS A 162 8.93 -6.74 17.56
N GLU A 163 7.80 -6.63 18.22
CA GLU A 163 6.50 -7.10 17.74
C GLU A 163 6.07 -6.39 16.46
N ASN A 164 6.33 -5.10 16.37
CA ASN A 164 6.03 -4.30 15.18
C ASN A 164 6.91 -4.72 14.00
N LEU A 165 8.21 -4.87 14.22
CA LEU A 165 9.15 -5.29 13.18
C LEU A 165 8.80 -6.67 12.62
N ILE A 166 8.54 -7.64 13.51
CA ILE A 166 8.19 -9.00 13.09
C ILE A 166 6.85 -9.01 12.35
N THR A 167 5.88 -8.23 12.80
CA THR A 167 4.57 -8.11 12.11
C THR A 167 4.73 -7.43 10.76
N ALA A 168 5.53 -6.38 10.64
CA ALA A 168 5.84 -5.72 9.37
C ALA A 168 6.53 -6.67 8.37
N LEU A 169 7.50 -7.46 8.81
CA LEU A 169 8.11 -8.52 8.00
C LEU A 169 7.11 -9.65 7.70
N GLY A 170 6.13 -9.84 8.55
CA GLY A 170 5.05 -10.82 8.41
C GLY A 170 4.23 -10.63 7.13
N TYR A 171 4.09 -9.40 6.63
CA TYR A 171 3.43 -9.09 5.36
C TYR A 171 4.12 -9.79 4.18
N TYR A 172 5.43 -9.70 4.12
CA TYR A 172 6.24 -10.34 3.08
C TYR A 172 6.27 -11.86 3.26
N ARG A 173 6.43 -12.33 4.51
CA ARG A 173 6.45 -13.76 4.84
C ARG A 173 5.13 -14.45 4.53
N GLY A 174 4.01 -13.76 4.72
CA GLY A 174 2.67 -14.25 4.38
C GLY A 174 2.43 -14.47 2.89
N LEU A 175 3.22 -13.85 2.00
CA LEU A 175 3.11 -14.03 0.55
C LEU A 175 3.55 -15.43 0.10
N LEU A 176 4.64 -15.95 0.69
CA LEU A 176 5.28 -17.19 0.22
C LEU A 176 5.15 -18.34 1.22
N THR A 177 4.93 -18.03 2.50
CA THR A 177 4.80 -19.04 3.56
C THR A 177 3.48 -18.81 4.29
N PRO A 178 2.42 -19.50 3.89
CA PRO A 178 1.13 -19.33 4.56
C PRO A 178 1.20 -19.82 6.00
N GLY A 179 0.94 -18.91 6.95
CA GLY A 179 0.77 -19.27 8.36
C GLY A 179 -0.56 -19.97 8.61
N ASN A 180 -1.57 -19.61 7.83
CA ASN A 180 -2.89 -20.21 7.82
C ASN A 180 -3.34 -20.42 6.37
N LEU A 181 -3.55 -21.70 5.99
CA LEU A 181 -3.89 -22.07 4.62
C LEU A 181 -5.25 -21.52 4.17
N ALA A 182 -6.23 -21.46 5.06
CA ALA A 182 -7.56 -20.92 4.74
C ALA A 182 -7.47 -19.42 4.43
N LEU A 183 -6.76 -18.64 5.26
CA LEU A 183 -6.53 -17.21 5.02
C LEU A 183 -5.69 -16.96 3.76
N TRP A 184 -4.74 -17.84 3.46
CA TRP A 184 -3.95 -17.73 2.23
C TRP A 184 -4.78 -17.98 0.97
N ASN A 185 -5.68 -18.99 1.00
CA ASN A 185 -6.62 -19.26 -0.08
C ASN A 185 -7.60 -18.09 -0.27
N SER A 186 -8.17 -17.56 0.83
CA SER A 186 -9.02 -16.37 0.78
C SER A 186 -8.27 -15.15 0.20
N SER A 187 -7.00 -14.98 0.56
CA SER A 187 -6.16 -13.92 -0.01
C SER A 187 -6.01 -14.05 -1.51
N ARG A 188 -5.79 -15.28 -2.03
CA ARG A 188 -5.71 -15.54 -3.47
C ARG A 188 -7.01 -15.20 -4.18
N GLU A 189 -8.15 -15.62 -3.64
CA GLU A 189 -9.45 -15.28 -4.21
C GLU A 189 -9.64 -13.77 -4.31
N LEU A 190 -9.38 -13.03 -3.23
CA LEU A 190 -9.50 -11.57 -3.20
C LEU A 190 -8.55 -10.88 -4.18
N VAL A 191 -7.31 -11.35 -4.29
CA VAL A 191 -6.27 -10.74 -5.13
C VAL A 191 -6.52 -10.98 -6.63
N PHE A 192 -7.01 -12.16 -7.01
CA PHE A 192 -7.23 -12.52 -8.42
C PHE A 192 -8.65 -12.24 -8.92
N HIS A 193 -9.51 -11.67 -8.08
CA HIS A 193 -10.82 -11.17 -8.52
C HIS A 193 -10.69 -9.77 -9.11
N LYS A 194 -11.45 -9.50 -10.17
CA LYS A 194 -11.46 -8.17 -10.80
C LYS A 194 -12.16 -7.14 -9.91
N ILE A 195 -11.63 -5.94 -9.94
CA ILE A 195 -12.06 -4.83 -9.09
C ILE A 195 -13.27 -4.12 -9.72
N SER A 196 -14.36 -3.98 -8.96
CA SER A 196 -15.64 -3.41 -9.43
C SER A 196 -15.86 -1.96 -8.98
N VAL A 197 -14.92 -1.35 -8.27
CA VAL A 197 -15.00 0.04 -7.84
C VAL A 197 -14.20 0.95 -8.78
N PRO A 198 -14.69 2.16 -9.09
CA PRO A 198 -13.92 3.16 -9.82
C PRO A 198 -12.56 3.41 -9.15
N THR A 199 -11.48 3.29 -9.93
CA THR A 199 -10.14 3.28 -9.36
C THR A 199 -9.19 4.23 -10.07
N LEU A 200 -8.48 5.05 -9.28
CA LEU A 200 -7.32 5.81 -9.73
C LEU A 200 -6.04 5.12 -9.27
N VAL A 201 -5.16 4.82 -10.20
CA VAL A 201 -3.83 4.26 -9.94
C VAL A 201 -2.77 5.30 -10.25
N LEU A 202 -1.94 5.66 -9.27
CA LEU A 202 -0.85 6.61 -9.43
C LEU A 202 0.50 5.93 -9.19
N ALA A 203 1.45 6.16 -10.07
CA ALA A 203 2.84 5.70 -9.93
C ALA A 203 3.80 6.88 -10.00
N GLY A 204 4.93 6.79 -9.32
CA GLY A 204 6.02 7.77 -9.46
C GLY A 204 6.84 7.49 -10.73
N GLU A 205 7.22 8.54 -11.46
CA GLU A 205 8.08 8.42 -12.65
C GLU A 205 9.44 7.79 -12.31
N LYS A 206 9.95 8.09 -11.11
CA LYS A 206 11.26 7.65 -10.61
C LYS A 206 11.16 6.53 -9.57
N ASP A 207 10.03 5.82 -9.53
CA ASP A 207 9.85 4.70 -8.61
C ASP A 207 10.78 3.55 -8.99
N GLU A 208 11.81 3.33 -8.17
CA GLU A 208 12.77 2.24 -8.33
C GLU A 208 12.39 0.99 -7.49
N CYS A 209 11.34 1.07 -6.68
CA CYS A 209 10.71 -0.09 -6.04
C CYS A 209 9.83 -0.84 -7.03
N ILE A 210 8.90 -0.13 -7.67
CA ILE A 210 7.95 -0.69 -8.64
C ILE A 210 7.97 0.16 -9.92
N SER A 211 8.64 -0.35 -10.95
CA SER A 211 8.76 0.31 -12.24
C SER A 211 7.39 0.57 -12.87
N THR A 212 7.23 1.74 -13.49
CA THR A 212 6.01 2.06 -14.27
C THR A 212 5.72 1.06 -15.39
N SER A 213 6.72 0.33 -15.86
CA SER A 213 6.56 -0.73 -16.88
C SER A 213 5.65 -1.87 -16.43
N VAL A 214 5.61 -2.18 -15.13
CA VAL A 214 4.81 -3.32 -14.61
C VAL A 214 3.32 -2.98 -14.45
N TYR A 215 2.92 -1.75 -14.74
CA TYR A 215 1.51 -1.33 -14.76
C TYR A 215 0.82 -1.59 -16.12
N LYS A 216 1.56 -2.01 -17.14
CA LYS A 216 1.03 -2.21 -18.49
C LYS A 216 -0.09 -3.23 -18.51
N GLY A 217 -1.25 -2.81 -19.03
CA GLY A 217 -2.42 -3.67 -19.17
C GLY A 217 -3.22 -3.86 -17.89
N LEU A 218 -3.02 -2.99 -16.88
CA LEU A 218 -3.74 -3.05 -15.61
C LEU A 218 -5.26 -2.94 -15.77
N GLU A 219 -5.73 -2.33 -16.86
CA GLU A 219 -7.15 -2.13 -17.14
C GLU A 219 -7.92 -3.46 -17.20
N SER A 220 -7.22 -4.56 -17.56
CA SER A 220 -7.82 -5.90 -17.60
C SER A 220 -8.27 -6.42 -16.23
N GLU A 221 -7.79 -5.83 -15.14
CA GLU A 221 -8.11 -6.23 -13.77
C GLU A 221 -9.34 -5.52 -13.19
N PHE A 222 -10.02 -4.71 -14.00
CA PHE A 222 -11.16 -3.91 -13.55
C PHE A 222 -12.43 -4.21 -14.34
N TYR A 223 -13.57 -4.25 -13.64
CA TYR A 223 -14.91 -4.21 -14.24
C TYR A 223 -15.45 -2.77 -14.29
N SER A 224 -14.91 -1.87 -13.47
CA SER A 224 -15.29 -0.47 -13.41
C SER A 224 -14.28 0.43 -14.08
N ARG A 225 -14.55 1.73 -14.13
CA ARG A 225 -13.63 2.74 -14.65
C ARG A 225 -12.30 2.69 -13.90
N VAL A 226 -11.20 2.67 -14.63
CA VAL A 226 -9.86 2.84 -14.08
C VAL A 226 -9.11 3.93 -14.83
N SER A 227 -8.31 4.71 -14.12
CA SER A 227 -7.36 5.66 -14.69
C SER A 227 -5.98 5.41 -14.13
N PHE A 228 -4.98 5.35 -14.99
CA PHE A 228 -3.57 5.26 -14.59
C PHE A 228 -2.85 6.56 -14.93
N GLN A 229 -2.13 7.14 -13.97
CA GLN A 229 -1.35 8.36 -14.16
C GLN A 229 0.03 8.21 -13.52
N VAL A 230 1.03 8.82 -14.16
CA VAL A 230 2.41 8.87 -13.65
C VAL A 230 2.68 10.27 -13.11
N ILE A 231 3.10 10.36 -11.86
CA ILE A 231 3.49 11.62 -11.20
C ILE A 231 4.95 11.90 -11.52
N GLY A 232 5.17 12.96 -12.28
CA GLY A 232 6.51 13.38 -12.72
C GLY A 232 7.42 13.73 -11.54
N LYS A 233 8.70 13.35 -11.63
CA LYS A 233 9.77 13.59 -10.66
C LYS A 233 9.60 12.92 -9.29
N ALA A 234 8.49 12.22 -9.01
CA ALA A 234 8.29 11.47 -7.78
C ALA A 234 8.78 10.02 -7.91
N GLY A 235 9.26 9.46 -6.82
CA GLY A 235 9.60 8.06 -6.66
C GLY A 235 8.48 7.26 -5.99
N HIS A 236 8.83 6.29 -5.16
CA HIS A 236 7.89 5.39 -4.51
C HIS A 236 6.98 6.09 -3.49
N PHE A 237 7.50 7.08 -2.78
CA PHE A 237 6.75 7.82 -1.75
C PHE A 237 6.06 9.07 -2.33
N LEU A 238 5.42 8.95 -3.51
CA LEU A 238 4.83 10.09 -4.23
C LEU A 238 3.89 10.96 -3.39
N HIS A 239 3.24 10.40 -2.38
CA HIS A 239 2.38 11.14 -1.45
C HIS A 239 3.15 12.02 -0.45
N LEU A 240 4.46 11.79 -0.29
CA LEU A 240 5.37 12.63 0.48
C LEU A 240 6.21 13.54 -0.42
N GLU A 241 6.52 13.07 -1.62
CA GLU A 241 7.39 13.76 -2.59
C GLU A 241 6.65 14.84 -3.38
N ALA A 242 5.38 14.59 -3.72
CA ALA A 242 4.56 15.46 -4.56
C ALA A 242 3.09 15.47 -4.11
N PRO A 243 2.78 15.78 -2.83
CA PRO A 243 1.43 15.66 -2.27
C PRO A 243 0.40 16.52 -3.03
N GLU A 244 0.76 17.71 -3.48
CA GLU A 244 -0.14 18.61 -4.22
C GLU A 244 -0.51 18.04 -5.60
N LEU A 245 0.44 17.41 -6.32
CA LEU A 245 0.18 16.77 -7.60
C LEU A 245 -0.70 15.53 -7.41
N VAL A 246 -0.41 14.71 -6.40
CA VAL A 246 -1.23 13.55 -6.04
C VAL A 246 -2.65 13.98 -5.70
N ALA A 247 -2.82 14.99 -4.85
CA ALA A 247 -4.14 15.49 -4.49
C ALA A 247 -4.90 16.06 -5.70
N LYS A 248 -4.21 16.77 -6.59
CA LYS A 248 -4.80 17.31 -7.83
C LYS A 248 -5.38 16.21 -8.71
N GLU A 249 -4.65 15.13 -8.93
CA GLU A 249 -5.14 14.01 -9.76
C GLU A 249 -6.30 13.27 -9.08
N ILE A 250 -6.28 13.14 -7.75
CA ILE A 250 -7.38 12.56 -6.99
C ILE A 250 -8.64 13.43 -7.12
N PHE A 251 -8.54 14.74 -6.90
CA PHE A 251 -9.69 15.66 -7.07
C PHE A 251 -10.24 15.65 -8.49
N ARG A 252 -9.35 15.57 -9.49
CA ARG A 252 -9.77 15.47 -10.90
C ARG A 252 -10.54 14.19 -11.16
N PHE A 253 -10.09 13.06 -10.62
CA PHE A 253 -10.73 11.77 -10.81
C PHE A 253 -12.12 11.72 -10.14
N ILE A 254 -12.24 12.20 -8.89
CA ILE A 254 -13.51 12.23 -8.14
C ILE A 254 -14.52 13.17 -8.82
N LYS A 255 -14.09 14.35 -9.31
CA LYS A 255 -15.00 15.31 -10.00
C LYS A 255 -15.54 14.80 -11.32
N LEU A 256 -14.90 13.83 -11.95
CA LEU A 256 -15.40 13.21 -13.18
C LEU A 256 -16.48 12.13 -12.89
N GLU A 257 -16.74 11.85 -11.61
CA GLU A 257 -17.76 10.89 -11.16
C GLU A 257 -19.05 11.56 -10.73
N ASN A 258 -19.02 12.87 -10.45
CA ASN A 258 -20.16 13.71 -10.15
C ASN A 258 -20.64 14.43 -11.42
#